data_16dc1224ba3bbe3430c075a9bb4a69c8
#
_entry.id   16dc1224ba3bbe3430c075a9bb4a69c8
#
_cell.length_a   1.000
_cell.length_b   1.000
_cell.length_c   1.000
_cell.angle_alpha   90.00
_cell.angle_beta   90.00
_cell.angle_gamma   90.00
#
_symmetry.space_group_name_H-M   'P 1'
#
loop_
_entity.id
_entity.type
_entity.pdbx_description
1 polymer ?
#
loop_
_entity_poly.entity_id
_entity_poly.type
_entity_poly.pdbx_seq_one_letter_code
_entity_poly.pdbx_strand_id
1 'polypeptide(L)'
;MRYIHELREGEMVSEVYLCKNKITGKTKSGKSYYSLQLVDASGTMDGKIWELNSGIGHFESMNYVKVDGQVTSFNNTLQLTIKKIRIAEEGEYDINDYMPCTKKNVDEMFDKLLGIIATIEKPYYKKLLESFFVEDKALAKEFKKHSAAKSIHHGFVGGLLEHTLAVTSMCDYYTTYYPILNRDLLLTAAMLHDIGKVYELSTFPENDYTDSGQLLGHIVMGTMMIRDKIRDSVPEFPAKEANELEHCILAHHGELEYGSPKKPALIEALA
;
A
#
# COMPACT_ATOMS: atom_id res chain seq x y z
N MET A 1 10.70 -16.72 12.10
CA MET A 1 10.97 -15.49 12.89
C MET A 1 10.40 -15.68 14.30
N ARG A 2 11.04 -15.10 15.34
CA ARG A 2 10.46 -14.99 16.70
C ARG A 2 9.83 -13.62 16.84
N TYR A 3 8.54 -13.59 17.13
CA TYR A 3 7.79 -12.37 17.27
C TYR A 3 8.06 -11.66 18.60
N ILE A 4 7.93 -10.32 18.60
CA ILE A 4 8.17 -9.46 19.79
C ILE A 4 7.35 -9.91 20.99
N HIS A 5 6.08 -10.30 20.79
CA HIS A 5 5.19 -10.74 21.89
C HIS A 5 5.61 -12.05 22.55
N GLU A 6 6.46 -12.84 21.88
CA GLU A 6 6.97 -14.13 22.39
C GLU A 6 8.24 -13.98 23.26
N LEU A 7 8.88 -12.80 23.19
CA LEU A 7 10.16 -12.56 23.83
C LEU A 7 10.02 -12.39 25.34
N ARG A 8 10.99 -12.93 26.08
CA ARG A 8 11.04 -12.88 27.54
C ARG A 8 12.38 -12.34 28.01
N GLU A 9 12.38 -11.75 29.20
CA GLU A 9 13.58 -11.22 29.85
C GLU A 9 14.69 -12.28 29.95
N GLY A 10 15.91 -11.89 29.65
CA GLY A 10 17.10 -12.75 29.68
C GLY A 10 17.38 -13.50 28.40
N GLU A 11 16.44 -13.58 27.47
CA GLU A 11 16.62 -14.32 26.23
C GLU A 11 17.58 -13.62 25.24
N MET A 12 18.36 -14.43 24.53
CA MET A 12 19.18 -13.98 23.40
C MET A 12 18.34 -13.98 22.12
N VAL A 13 18.44 -12.92 21.33
CA VAL A 13 17.72 -12.70 20.09
C VAL A 13 18.70 -12.51 18.95
N SER A 14 18.45 -13.21 17.84
CA SER A 14 19.15 -13.05 16.56
C SER A 14 18.10 -13.09 15.45
N GLU A 15 17.39 -11.97 15.24
CA GLU A 15 16.22 -11.89 14.37
C GLU A 15 16.25 -10.61 13.51
N VAL A 16 15.37 -10.55 12.50
CA VAL A 16 15.14 -9.33 11.73
C VAL A 16 13.91 -8.63 12.29
N TYR A 17 14.00 -7.30 12.50
CA TYR A 17 12.88 -6.44 12.85
C TYR A 17 12.86 -5.20 11.96
N LEU A 18 11.70 -4.57 11.83
CA LEU A 18 11.62 -3.24 11.23
C LEU A 18 12.05 -2.19 12.25
N CYS A 19 13.07 -1.40 11.93
CA CYS A 19 13.47 -0.23 12.72
C CYS A 19 12.58 0.97 12.37
N LYS A 20 11.46 1.14 13.06
CA LYS A 20 10.51 2.24 12.79
C LYS A 20 11.12 3.61 13.04
N ASN A 21 11.84 3.74 14.17
CA ASN A 21 12.50 5.00 14.58
C ASN A 21 13.90 4.73 15.08
N LYS A 22 14.83 5.67 14.78
CA LYS A 22 16.21 5.70 15.30
C LYS A 22 16.51 7.09 15.83
N ILE A 23 16.84 7.18 17.11
CA ILE A 23 17.17 8.42 17.79
C ILE A 23 18.56 8.30 18.38
N THR A 24 19.40 9.31 18.16
CA THR A 24 20.70 9.39 18.81
C THR A 24 20.56 10.14 20.15
N GLY A 25 20.93 9.48 21.23
CA GLY A 25 20.95 10.05 22.58
C GLY A 25 22.36 10.18 23.14
N LYS A 26 22.49 10.88 24.27
CA LYS A 26 23.71 10.93 25.08
C LYS A 26 23.45 10.41 26.49
N THR A 27 24.33 9.58 26.98
CA THR A 27 24.30 9.12 28.39
C THR A 27 24.69 10.25 29.31
N LYS A 28 24.46 10.11 30.63
CA LYS A 28 24.93 11.07 31.65
C LYS A 28 26.46 11.29 31.64
N SER A 29 27.22 10.31 31.13
CA SER A 29 28.66 10.38 30.94
C SER A 29 29.09 10.97 29.59
N GLY A 30 28.15 11.46 28.77
CA GLY A 30 28.40 12.08 27.47
C GLY A 30 28.60 11.10 26.30
N LYS A 31 28.57 9.78 26.51
CA LYS A 31 28.69 8.80 25.45
C LYS A 31 27.39 8.76 24.59
N SER A 32 27.54 8.71 23.26
CA SER A 32 26.43 8.55 22.34
C SER A 32 25.90 7.12 22.36
N TYR A 33 24.59 6.97 22.25
CA TYR A 33 23.91 5.69 22.10
C TYR A 33 22.74 5.83 21.10
N TYR A 34 22.26 4.72 20.53
CA TYR A 34 21.04 4.72 19.74
C TYR A 34 19.88 4.16 20.53
N SER A 35 18.74 4.84 20.43
CA SER A 35 17.44 4.38 20.87
C SER A 35 16.61 4.07 19.65
N LEU A 36 16.13 2.84 19.55
CA LEU A 36 15.36 2.33 18.40
C LEU A 36 13.95 1.97 18.86
N GLN A 37 13.01 2.07 17.93
CA GLN A 37 11.71 1.41 18.03
C GLN A 37 11.69 0.28 17.01
N LEU A 38 11.74 -0.96 17.47
CA LEU A 38 11.66 -2.16 16.66
C LEU A 38 10.19 -2.59 16.56
N VAL A 39 9.78 -3.07 15.39
CA VAL A 39 8.39 -3.43 15.09
C VAL A 39 8.36 -4.74 14.34
N ASP A 40 7.36 -5.57 14.66
CA ASP A 40 6.87 -6.68 13.85
C ASP A 40 5.33 -6.71 13.85
N ALA A 41 4.71 -7.68 13.19
CA ALA A 41 3.25 -7.81 13.11
C ALA A 41 2.58 -8.06 14.48
N SER A 42 3.35 -8.44 15.50
CA SER A 42 2.84 -8.73 16.86
C SER A 42 2.91 -7.54 17.81
N GLY A 43 3.73 -6.53 17.50
CA GLY A 43 3.88 -5.36 18.35
C GLY A 43 5.15 -4.55 18.17
N THR A 44 5.49 -3.79 19.20
CA THR A 44 6.67 -2.91 19.21
C THR A 44 7.53 -3.18 20.44
N MET A 45 8.84 -3.01 20.31
CA MET A 45 9.81 -3.12 21.40
C MET A 45 10.89 -2.04 21.28
N ASP A 46 11.28 -1.44 22.39
CA ASP A 46 12.42 -0.55 22.45
C ASP A 46 13.74 -1.33 22.27
N GLY A 47 14.60 -0.82 21.38
CA GLY A 47 15.98 -1.29 21.20
C GLY A 47 16.98 -0.26 21.70
N LYS A 48 18.01 -0.70 22.39
CA LYS A 48 19.10 0.17 22.89
C LYS A 48 20.46 -0.35 22.43
N ILE A 49 21.25 0.53 21.81
CA ILE A 49 22.63 0.29 21.43
C ILE A 49 23.49 1.22 22.27
N TRP A 50 24.02 0.69 23.36
CA TRP A 50 24.80 1.47 24.33
C TRP A 50 26.25 1.74 23.89
N GLU A 51 26.80 0.86 23.06
CA GLU A 51 28.17 0.95 22.56
C GLU A 51 28.20 0.93 21.04
N LEU A 52 28.66 2.03 20.45
CA LEU A 52 28.80 2.18 19.00
C LEU A 52 30.17 1.65 18.58
N ASN A 53 30.26 0.33 18.43
CA ASN A 53 31.46 -0.40 18.02
C ASN A 53 31.34 -0.93 16.57
N SER A 54 32.35 -1.68 16.12
CA SER A 54 32.38 -2.24 14.75
C SER A 54 31.28 -3.26 14.42
N GLY A 55 30.54 -3.73 15.43
CA GLY A 55 29.37 -4.59 15.22
C GLY A 55 28.10 -3.82 14.85
N ILE A 56 28.15 -2.47 14.86
CA ILE A 56 27.03 -1.60 14.53
C ILE A 56 27.22 -1.09 13.10
N GLY A 57 26.52 -1.74 12.17
CA GLY A 57 26.46 -1.31 10.76
C GLY A 57 25.70 0.00 10.57
N HIS A 58 25.83 0.57 9.38
CA HIS A 58 25.01 1.74 9.00
C HIS A 58 23.58 1.30 8.69
N PHE A 59 22.59 1.97 9.26
CA PHE A 59 21.15 1.77 8.99
C PHE A 59 20.40 3.06 9.34
N GLU A 60 19.18 3.20 8.80
CA GLU A 60 18.30 4.33 9.09
C GLU A 60 16.93 3.86 9.57
N SER A 61 16.10 4.81 9.99
CA SER A 61 14.67 4.52 10.24
C SER A 61 14.04 3.92 9.00
N MET A 62 13.05 3.06 9.20
CA MET A 62 12.32 2.30 8.18
C MET A 62 13.14 1.23 7.45
N ASN A 63 14.36 0.92 7.90
CA ASN A 63 15.09 -0.25 7.41
C ASN A 63 14.69 -1.52 8.17
N TYR A 64 14.66 -2.66 7.46
CA TYR A 64 14.67 -3.99 8.08
C TYR A 64 16.09 -4.28 8.56
N VAL A 65 16.22 -4.57 9.85
CA VAL A 65 17.52 -4.73 10.49
C VAL A 65 17.66 -6.09 11.15
N LYS A 66 18.76 -6.79 10.84
CA LYS A 66 19.18 -8.00 11.57
C LYS A 66 19.87 -7.55 12.85
N VAL A 67 19.31 -7.97 13.98
CA VAL A 67 19.82 -7.62 15.30
C VAL A 67 20.27 -8.84 16.08
N ASP A 68 21.42 -8.71 16.77
CA ASP A 68 21.85 -9.67 17.81
C ASP A 68 21.86 -8.94 19.14
N GLY A 69 21.14 -9.45 20.12
CA GLY A 69 21.00 -8.76 21.40
C GLY A 69 20.42 -9.65 22.50
N GLN A 70 20.16 -9.04 23.63
CA GLN A 70 19.53 -9.68 24.78
C GLN A 70 18.32 -8.88 25.23
N VAL A 71 17.21 -9.57 25.50
CA VAL A 71 16.03 -8.99 26.11
C VAL A 71 16.34 -8.63 27.58
N THR A 72 16.13 -7.37 27.93
CA THR A 72 16.32 -6.83 29.28
C THR A 72 15.07 -6.13 29.74
N SER A 73 14.95 -5.84 31.02
CA SER A 73 13.82 -5.08 31.56
C SER A 73 14.30 -3.74 32.09
N PHE A 74 13.54 -2.68 31.80
CA PHE A 74 13.75 -1.35 32.35
C PHE A 74 12.40 -0.75 32.70
N ASN A 75 12.21 -0.33 33.97
CA ASN A 75 10.93 0.17 34.50
C ASN A 75 9.74 -0.75 34.19
N ASN A 76 9.92 -2.06 34.38
CA ASN A 76 8.93 -3.13 34.08
C ASN A 76 8.50 -3.21 32.59
N THR A 77 9.27 -2.61 31.68
CA THR A 77 9.06 -2.74 30.24
C THR A 77 10.22 -3.50 29.62
N LEU A 78 9.91 -4.48 28.77
CA LEU A 78 10.93 -5.22 28.03
C LEU A 78 11.57 -4.32 26.97
N GLN A 79 12.87 -4.41 26.83
CA GLN A 79 13.67 -3.76 25.80
C GLN A 79 14.74 -4.70 25.29
N LEU A 80 15.21 -4.50 24.05
CA LEU A 80 16.31 -5.26 23.48
C LEU A 80 17.62 -4.46 23.61
N THR A 81 18.57 -5.00 24.38
CA THR A 81 19.94 -4.49 24.42
C THR A 81 20.72 -5.10 23.25
N ILE A 82 21.00 -4.31 22.23
CA ILE A 82 21.54 -4.75 20.95
C ILE A 82 23.06 -4.63 20.99
N LYS A 83 23.73 -5.72 20.57
CA LYS A 83 25.21 -5.81 20.49
C LYS A 83 25.70 -5.72 19.05
N LYS A 84 24.90 -6.21 18.08
CA LYS A 84 25.19 -6.11 16.64
C LYS A 84 23.92 -5.75 15.90
N ILE A 85 24.06 -4.98 14.85
CA ILE A 85 22.98 -4.61 13.96
C ILE A 85 23.52 -4.34 12.56
N ARG A 86 22.80 -4.77 11.56
CA ARG A 86 23.03 -4.45 10.14
C ARG A 86 21.70 -4.40 9.39
N ILE A 87 21.70 -3.81 8.21
CA ILE A 87 20.55 -3.93 7.29
C ILE A 87 20.40 -5.43 6.93
N ALA A 88 19.15 -5.90 6.91
CA ALA A 88 18.82 -7.25 6.46
C ALA A 88 18.90 -7.33 4.93
N GLU A 89 19.37 -8.45 4.41
CA GLU A 89 19.46 -8.70 2.97
C GLU A 89 18.10 -9.17 2.43
N GLU A 90 17.90 -9.03 1.12
CA GLU A 90 16.70 -9.53 0.45
C GLU A 90 16.63 -11.06 0.61
N GLY A 91 15.47 -11.56 1.11
CA GLY A 91 15.26 -12.97 1.41
C GLY A 91 15.54 -13.37 2.87
N GLU A 92 16.09 -12.49 3.71
CA GLU A 92 16.25 -12.75 5.16
C GLU A 92 14.96 -12.50 5.95
N TYR A 93 13.93 -11.87 5.34
CA TYR A 93 12.68 -11.54 5.99
C TYR A 93 11.50 -11.62 5.01
N ASP A 94 10.31 -11.85 5.57
CA ASP A 94 9.03 -11.75 4.86
C ASP A 94 8.29 -10.50 5.37
N ILE A 95 7.83 -9.64 4.45
CA ILE A 95 7.08 -8.41 4.78
C ILE A 95 5.84 -8.74 5.63
N ASN A 96 5.23 -9.91 5.42
CA ASN A 96 4.07 -10.36 6.19
C ASN A 96 4.35 -10.48 7.71
N ASP A 97 5.60 -10.62 8.10
CA ASP A 97 6.00 -10.70 9.52
C ASP A 97 6.03 -9.33 10.22
N TYR A 98 5.92 -8.22 9.46
CA TYR A 98 6.08 -6.86 10.01
C TYR A 98 4.87 -5.97 9.83
N MET A 99 4.00 -6.30 8.89
CA MET A 99 2.88 -5.45 8.49
C MET A 99 1.62 -6.26 8.30
N PRO A 100 0.45 -5.65 8.52
CA PRO A 100 -0.79 -6.28 8.12
C PRO A 100 -0.79 -6.50 6.61
N CYS A 101 -1.10 -7.72 6.18
CA CYS A 101 -1.20 -8.12 4.79
C CYS A 101 -2.56 -8.76 4.53
N THR A 102 -3.00 -8.72 3.28
CA THR A 102 -4.18 -9.50 2.87
C THR A 102 -3.97 -10.98 3.17
N LYS A 103 -5.01 -11.65 3.65
CA LYS A 103 -5.02 -13.11 3.86
C LYS A 103 -5.30 -13.88 2.58
N LYS A 104 -5.63 -13.17 1.48
CA LYS A 104 -5.93 -13.75 0.18
C LYS A 104 -4.65 -13.86 -0.65
N ASN A 105 -4.62 -14.80 -1.58
CA ASN A 105 -3.52 -14.91 -2.54
C ASN A 105 -3.58 -13.74 -3.53
N VAL A 106 -2.54 -12.90 -3.53
CA VAL A 106 -2.44 -11.69 -4.35
C VAL A 106 -2.46 -12.03 -5.85
N ASP A 107 -1.75 -13.08 -6.25
CA ASP A 107 -1.68 -13.46 -7.67
C ASP A 107 -3.04 -14.02 -8.16
N GLU A 108 -3.72 -14.83 -7.36
CA GLU A 108 -5.09 -15.29 -7.69
C GLU A 108 -6.09 -14.13 -7.78
N MET A 109 -5.97 -13.11 -6.91
CA MET A 109 -6.82 -11.92 -6.99
C MET A 109 -6.55 -11.14 -8.27
N PHE A 110 -5.28 -10.99 -8.63
CA PHE A 110 -4.88 -10.28 -9.84
C PHE A 110 -5.32 -11.02 -11.10
N ASP A 111 -5.18 -12.35 -11.13
CA ASP A 111 -5.67 -13.19 -12.23
C ASP A 111 -7.20 -13.08 -12.41
N LYS A 112 -7.96 -12.98 -11.31
CA LYS A 112 -9.40 -12.70 -11.36
C LYS A 112 -9.69 -11.33 -11.96
N LEU A 113 -8.93 -10.30 -11.59
CA LEU A 113 -9.07 -8.95 -12.17
C LEU A 113 -8.82 -9.00 -13.69
N LEU A 114 -7.75 -9.66 -14.12
CA LEU A 114 -7.44 -9.85 -15.54
C LEU A 114 -8.54 -10.66 -16.27
N GLY A 115 -9.11 -11.65 -15.59
CA GLY A 115 -10.27 -12.40 -16.10
C GLY A 115 -11.47 -11.51 -16.38
N ILE A 116 -11.76 -10.54 -15.50
CA ILE A 116 -12.86 -9.58 -15.71
C ILE A 116 -12.50 -8.63 -16.88
N ILE A 117 -11.26 -8.14 -16.97
CA ILE A 117 -10.79 -7.30 -18.09
C ILE A 117 -11.01 -8.02 -19.42
N ALA A 118 -10.76 -9.33 -19.48
CA ALA A 118 -10.97 -10.12 -20.69
C ALA A 118 -12.42 -10.13 -21.17
N THR A 119 -13.40 -9.91 -20.26
CA THR A 119 -14.85 -9.87 -20.58
C THR A 119 -15.34 -8.51 -21.06
N ILE A 120 -14.51 -7.46 -21.03
CA ILE A 120 -14.88 -6.14 -21.55
C ILE A 120 -15.06 -6.22 -23.07
N GLU A 121 -16.20 -5.75 -23.55
CA GLU A 121 -16.59 -5.91 -24.97
C GLU A 121 -16.07 -4.77 -25.85
N LYS A 122 -16.11 -3.52 -25.35
CA LYS A 122 -15.66 -2.34 -26.12
C LYS A 122 -14.12 -2.27 -26.15
N PRO A 123 -13.51 -2.33 -27.35
CA PRO A 123 -12.06 -2.48 -27.48
C PRO A 123 -11.27 -1.37 -26.80
N TYR A 124 -11.75 -0.13 -26.81
CA TYR A 124 -11.04 1.01 -26.23
C TYR A 124 -11.03 0.96 -24.69
N TYR A 125 -12.09 0.50 -23.99
CA TYR A 125 -12.05 0.28 -22.56
C TYR A 125 -11.12 -0.86 -22.20
N LYS A 126 -11.21 -1.98 -22.93
CA LYS A 126 -10.33 -3.13 -22.73
C LYS A 126 -8.86 -2.75 -22.86
N LYS A 127 -8.51 -2.07 -23.96
CA LYS A 127 -7.14 -1.62 -24.22
C LYS A 127 -6.64 -0.63 -23.17
N LEU A 128 -7.50 0.27 -22.67
CA LEU A 128 -7.15 1.15 -21.56
C LEU A 128 -6.79 0.35 -20.30
N LEU A 129 -7.62 -0.62 -19.90
CA LEU A 129 -7.34 -1.47 -18.74
C LEU A 129 -6.08 -2.32 -18.93
N GLU A 130 -5.88 -2.87 -20.12
CA GLU A 130 -4.65 -3.61 -20.46
C GLU A 130 -3.42 -2.72 -20.37
N SER A 131 -3.49 -1.44 -20.75
CA SER A 131 -2.38 -0.49 -20.64
C SER A 131 -1.96 -0.22 -19.19
N PHE A 132 -2.88 -0.33 -18.22
CA PHE A 132 -2.60 -0.20 -16.79
C PHE A 132 -2.09 -1.51 -16.17
N PHE A 133 -2.78 -2.62 -16.42
CA PHE A 133 -2.60 -3.85 -15.62
C PHE A 133 -1.77 -4.93 -16.34
N VAL A 134 -1.56 -4.83 -17.65
CA VAL A 134 -0.83 -5.82 -18.44
C VAL A 134 0.46 -5.26 -19.02
N GLU A 135 0.38 -4.10 -19.68
CA GLU A 135 1.53 -3.51 -20.38
C GLU A 135 2.47 -2.79 -19.42
N ASP A 136 1.93 -2.04 -18.45
CA ASP A 136 2.70 -1.34 -17.41
C ASP A 136 2.99 -2.27 -16.23
N LYS A 137 3.99 -3.12 -16.40
CA LYS A 137 4.39 -4.11 -15.38
C LYS A 137 4.86 -3.49 -14.07
N ALA A 138 5.42 -2.28 -14.13
CA ALA A 138 5.89 -1.57 -12.95
C ALA A 138 4.67 -1.10 -12.11
N LEU A 139 3.70 -0.45 -12.75
CA LEU A 139 2.46 -0.03 -12.11
C LEU A 139 1.67 -1.23 -11.56
N ALA A 140 1.52 -2.30 -12.35
CA ALA A 140 0.82 -3.51 -11.92
C ALA A 140 1.48 -4.16 -10.68
N LYS A 141 2.82 -4.16 -10.62
CA LYS A 141 3.57 -4.67 -9.45
C LYS A 141 3.30 -3.81 -8.21
N GLU A 142 3.34 -2.49 -8.33
CA GLU A 142 3.06 -1.58 -7.22
C GLU A 142 1.58 -1.68 -6.80
N PHE A 143 0.64 -1.70 -7.73
CA PHE A 143 -0.79 -1.86 -7.47
C PHE A 143 -1.11 -3.12 -6.64
N LYS A 144 -0.45 -4.25 -6.94
CA LYS A 144 -0.61 -5.51 -6.19
C LYS A 144 -0.15 -5.43 -4.73
N LYS A 145 0.75 -4.50 -4.41
CA LYS A 145 1.36 -4.37 -3.08
C LYS A 145 0.77 -3.22 -2.26
N HIS A 146 0.15 -2.23 -2.92
CA HIS A 146 -0.34 -1.02 -2.25
C HIS A 146 -1.50 -1.30 -1.30
N SER A 147 -1.59 -0.45 -0.27
CA SER A 147 -2.77 -0.34 0.58
C SER A 147 -3.84 0.51 -0.09
N ALA A 148 -5.10 0.31 0.28
CA ALA A 148 -6.20 1.19 -0.12
C ALA A 148 -6.38 2.39 0.82
N ALA A 149 -5.70 2.43 1.97
CA ALA A 149 -5.78 3.51 2.94
C ALA A 149 -4.56 3.54 3.87
N LYS A 150 -4.31 4.68 4.52
CA LYS A 150 -3.23 4.84 5.50
C LYS A 150 -3.42 3.94 6.74
N SER A 151 -4.66 3.77 7.25
CA SER A 151 -4.88 3.11 8.55
C SER A 151 -6.22 2.39 8.73
N ILE A 152 -7.22 2.61 7.89
CA ILE A 152 -8.58 2.05 8.05
C ILE A 152 -8.97 1.38 6.73
N HIS A 153 -9.82 0.32 6.76
CA HIS A 153 -10.34 -0.38 5.59
C HIS A 153 -9.29 -0.64 4.47
N HIS A 154 -8.79 -1.87 4.41
CA HIS A 154 -7.76 -2.28 3.46
C HIS A 154 -6.42 -1.51 3.56
N GLY A 155 -6.10 -0.94 4.74
CA GLY A 155 -4.82 -0.30 5.07
C GLY A 155 -3.70 -1.33 5.31
N PHE A 156 -3.53 -2.31 4.41
CA PHE A 156 -2.57 -3.40 4.49
C PHE A 156 -1.98 -3.72 3.10
N VAL A 157 -0.88 -4.44 3.07
CA VAL A 157 -0.23 -4.87 1.82
C VAL A 157 -1.21 -5.71 1.00
N GLY A 158 -1.41 -5.33 -0.27
CA GLY A 158 -2.40 -5.95 -1.17
C GLY A 158 -3.84 -5.46 -0.98
N GLY A 159 -4.05 -4.49 -0.09
CA GLY A 159 -5.37 -3.95 0.21
C GLY A 159 -6.02 -3.22 -0.96
N LEU A 160 -5.23 -2.51 -1.77
CA LEU A 160 -5.75 -1.80 -2.95
C LEU A 160 -6.32 -2.77 -3.99
N LEU A 161 -5.59 -3.85 -4.31
CA LEU A 161 -6.09 -4.89 -5.21
C LEU A 161 -7.33 -5.60 -4.65
N GLU A 162 -7.32 -5.94 -3.35
CA GLU A 162 -8.45 -6.60 -2.69
C GLU A 162 -9.71 -5.72 -2.72
N HIS A 163 -9.56 -4.43 -2.41
CA HIS A 163 -10.64 -3.44 -2.48
C HIS A 163 -11.18 -3.30 -3.91
N THR A 164 -10.30 -3.05 -4.87
CA THR A 164 -10.66 -2.87 -6.28
C THR A 164 -11.40 -4.09 -6.84
N LEU A 165 -10.89 -5.30 -6.56
CA LEU A 165 -11.56 -6.53 -7.01
C LEU A 165 -12.94 -6.71 -6.38
N ALA A 166 -13.11 -6.36 -5.10
CA ALA A 166 -14.39 -6.44 -4.41
C ALA A 166 -15.40 -5.47 -5.02
N VAL A 167 -15.03 -4.19 -5.19
CA VAL A 167 -15.90 -3.17 -5.82
C VAL A 167 -16.25 -3.57 -7.25
N THR A 168 -15.28 -3.99 -8.06
CA THR A 168 -15.52 -4.44 -9.43
C THR A 168 -16.49 -5.62 -9.51
N SER A 169 -16.36 -6.60 -8.60
CA SER A 169 -17.25 -7.76 -8.55
C SER A 169 -18.68 -7.38 -8.17
N MET A 170 -18.85 -6.41 -7.26
CA MET A 170 -20.17 -5.88 -6.91
C MET A 170 -20.79 -5.11 -8.08
N CYS A 171 -20.01 -4.28 -8.77
CA CYS A 171 -20.46 -3.56 -9.95
C CYS A 171 -20.88 -4.54 -11.07
N ASP A 172 -20.12 -5.60 -11.32
CA ASP A 172 -20.47 -6.62 -12.31
C ASP A 172 -21.78 -7.33 -11.93
N TYR A 173 -21.96 -7.65 -10.65
CA TYR A 173 -23.22 -8.20 -10.16
C TYR A 173 -24.41 -7.27 -10.42
N TYR A 174 -24.27 -5.95 -10.17
CA TYR A 174 -25.34 -4.99 -10.44
C TYR A 174 -25.76 -4.98 -11.92
N THR A 175 -24.83 -5.10 -12.86
CA THR A 175 -25.16 -5.10 -14.28
C THR A 175 -26.04 -6.28 -14.72
N THR A 176 -26.05 -7.38 -13.95
CA THR A 176 -26.94 -8.51 -14.22
C THR A 176 -28.41 -8.21 -13.91
N TYR A 177 -28.68 -7.27 -13.00
CA TYR A 177 -30.02 -6.89 -12.57
C TYR A 177 -30.50 -5.55 -13.14
N TYR A 178 -29.57 -4.68 -13.49
CA TYR A 178 -29.85 -3.33 -13.99
C TYR A 178 -29.28 -3.13 -15.40
N PRO A 179 -29.98 -3.60 -16.45
CA PRO A 179 -29.50 -3.52 -17.84
C PRO A 179 -29.40 -2.10 -18.39
N ILE A 180 -29.87 -1.08 -17.64
CA ILE A 180 -29.68 0.33 -17.96
C ILE A 180 -28.21 0.77 -17.77
N LEU A 181 -27.43 0.06 -16.95
CA LEU A 181 -26.01 0.36 -16.69
C LEU A 181 -25.15 0.00 -17.89
N ASN A 182 -24.26 0.89 -18.27
CA ASN A 182 -23.19 0.62 -19.22
C ASN A 182 -22.10 -0.22 -18.50
N ARG A 183 -22.15 -1.55 -18.66
CA ARG A 183 -21.27 -2.49 -17.98
C ARG A 183 -19.80 -2.16 -18.18
N ASP A 184 -19.37 -1.88 -19.41
CA ASP A 184 -17.95 -1.62 -19.70
C ASP A 184 -17.46 -0.34 -19.06
N LEU A 185 -18.28 0.72 -19.05
CA LEU A 185 -17.99 1.96 -18.34
C LEU A 185 -17.89 1.73 -16.82
N LEU A 186 -18.91 1.07 -16.24
CA LEU A 186 -18.98 0.84 -14.81
C LEU A 186 -17.82 -0.01 -14.30
N LEU A 187 -17.49 -1.12 -14.98
CA LEU A 187 -16.37 -1.97 -14.58
C LEU A 187 -15.02 -1.28 -14.77
N THR A 188 -14.86 -0.50 -15.86
CA THR A 188 -13.63 0.27 -16.07
C THR A 188 -13.47 1.33 -14.97
N ALA A 189 -14.54 2.05 -14.63
CA ALA A 189 -14.53 3.00 -13.52
C ALA A 189 -14.20 2.31 -12.19
N ALA A 190 -14.84 1.18 -11.88
CA ALA A 190 -14.59 0.41 -10.67
C ALA A 190 -13.15 -0.09 -10.55
N MET A 191 -12.51 -0.50 -11.66
CA MET A 191 -11.11 -0.93 -11.65
C MET A 191 -10.12 0.21 -11.50
N LEU A 192 -10.48 1.43 -11.93
CA LEU A 192 -9.59 2.59 -11.96
C LEU A 192 -9.90 3.67 -10.91
N HIS A 193 -11.01 3.56 -10.13
CA HIS A 193 -11.44 4.63 -9.22
C HIS A 193 -10.35 5.04 -8.24
N ASP A 194 -9.61 4.08 -7.75
CA ASP A 194 -8.56 4.24 -6.73
C ASP A 194 -7.13 4.10 -7.27
N ILE A 195 -6.94 4.06 -8.60
CA ILE A 195 -5.61 3.84 -9.19
C ILE A 195 -4.59 4.91 -8.78
N GLY A 196 -5.03 6.12 -8.50
CA GLY A 196 -4.19 7.22 -8.04
C GLY A 196 -3.55 6.98 -6.67
N LYS A 197 -4.08 6.06 -5.87
CA LYS A 197 -3.50 5.69 -4.55
C LYS A 197 -2.10 5.10 -4.66
N VAL A 198 -1.73 4.54 -5.81
CA VAL A 198 -0.36 4.06 -6.06
C VAL A 198 0.68 5.19 -5.95
N TYR A 199 0.28 6.43 -6.17
CA TYR A 199 1.15 7.61 -6.05
C TYR A 199 0.75 8.54 -4.90
N GLU A 200 -0.48 8.44 -4.39
CA GLU A 200 -0.94 9.21 -3.23
C GLU A 200 -0.24 8.76 -1.95
N LEU A 201 -0.07 7.45 -1.79
CA LEU A 201 0.57 6.87 -0.62
C LEU A 201 1.98 6.37 -0.97
N SER A 202 2.91 6.48 -0.02
CA SER A 202 4.18 5.78 -0.11
C SER A 202 3.98 4.28 0.11
N THR A 203 4.90 3.48 -0.42
CA THR A 203 4.88 2.03 -0.17
C THR A 203 5.19 1.71 1.28
N PHE A 204 4.76 0.53 1.74
CA PHE A 204 5.22 0.01 3.01
C PHE A 204 6.77 -0.05 3.06
N PRO A 205 7.38 0.20 4.21
CA PRO A 205 6.78 0.26 5.56
C PRO A 205 6.20 1.60 6.00
N GLU A 206 6.35 2.68 5.27
CA GLU A 206 5.84 4.01 5.68
C GLU A 206 4.32 4.10 5.62
N ASN A 207 3.75 3.73 4.48
CA ASN A 207 2.33 3.82 4.18
C ASN A 207 1.74 5.18 4.58
N ASP A 208 2.41 6.26 4.18
CA ASP A 208 1.99 7.63 4.46
C ASP A 208 1.75 8.41 3.17
N TYR A 209 1.10 9.56 3.27
CA TYR A 209 0.88 10.42 2.12
C TYR A 209 2.20 10.95 1.57
N THR A 210 2.36 10.86 0.25
CA THR A 210 3.43 11.57 -0.48
C THR A 210 3.11 13.08 -0.55
N ASP A 211 4.11 13.91 -0.87
CA ASP A 211 3.88 15.35 -1.07
C ASP A 211 2.79 15.60 -2.15
N SER A 212 2.87 14.88 -3.27
CA SER A 212 1.87 14.95 -4.32
C SER A 212 0.50 14.46 -3.86
N GLY A 213 0.48 13.40 -3.04
CA GLY A 213 -0.75 12.87 -2.44
C GLY A 213 -1.45 13.88 -1.54
N GLN A 214 -0.68 14.59 -0.71
CA GLN A 214 -1.21 15.67 0.14
C GLN A 214 -1.76 16.86 -0.65
N LEU A 215 -1.15 17.19 -1.78
CA LEU A 215 -1.51 18.36 -2.57
C LEU A 215 -2.67 18.10 -3.54
N LEU A 216 -2.74 16.90 -4.12
CA LEU A 216 -3.68 16.61 -5.22
C LEU A 216 -4.73 15.56 -4.83
N GLY A 217 -4.35 14.56 -4.03
CA GLY A 217 -5.20 13.42 -3.71
C GLY A 217 -5.37 12.42 -4.86
N HIS A 218 -5.72 11.17 -4.51
CA HIS A 218 -5.81 10.07 -5.48
C HIS A 218 -6.84 10.28 -6.59
N ILE A 219 -7.96 10.98 -6.31
CA ILE A 219 -9.02 11.22 -7.30
C ILE A 219 -8.48 12.03 -8.49
N VAL A 220 -7.81 13.14 -8.20
CA VAL A 220 -7.23 13.99 -9.23
C VAL A 220 -6.07 13.28 -9.92
N MET A 221 -5.17 12.68 -9.15
CA MET A 221 -4.02 11.93 -9.69
C MET A 221 -4.48 10.76 -10.57
N GLY A 222 -5.49 10.00 -10.16
CA GLY A 222 -6.08 8.91 -10.95
C GLY A 222 -6.69 9.40 -12.25
N THR A 223 -7.42 10.52 -12.22
CA THR A 223 -7.98 11.15 -13.44
C THR A 223 -6.88 11.57 -14.41
N MET A 224 -5.79 12.16 -13.91
CA MET A 224 -4.63 12.52 -14.75
C MET A 224 -3.97 11.29 -15.38
N MET A 225 -3.76 10.22 -14.61
CA MET A 225 -3.20 8.96 -15.11
C MET A 225 -4.07 8.36 -16.22
N ILE A 226 -5.38 8.36 -16.06
CA ILE A 226 -6.34 7.85 -17.06
C ILE A 226 -6.25 8.67 -18.34
N ARG A 227 -6.23 10.00 -18.23
CA ARG A 227 -6.11 10.90 -19.37
C ARG A 227 -4.81 10.71 -20.12
N ASP A 228 -3.70 10.58 -19.42
CA ASP A 228 -2.39 10.32 -20.02
C ASP A 228 -2.36 8.96 -20.74
N LYS A 229 -2.88 7.89 -20.12
CA LYS A 229 -2.96 6.56 -20.77
C LYS A 229 -3.88 6.57 -22.01
N ILE A 230 -5.01 7.29 -21.95
CA ILE A 230 -5.88 7.46 -23.13
C ILE A 230 -5.11 8.14 -24.26
N ARG A 231 -4.44 9.27 -23.98
CA ARG A 231 -3.65 10.00 -24.98
C ARG A 231 -2.53 9.15 -25.59
N ASP A 232 -1.79 8.44 -24.75
CA ASP A 232 -0.52 7.82 -25.14
C ASP A 232 -0.69 6.37 -25.64
N SER A 233 -1.68 5.63 -25.12
CA SER A 233 -1.88 4.20 -25.41
C SER A 233 -3.16 3.89 -26.19
N VAL A 234 -4.19 4.75 -26.09
CA VAL A 234 -5.51 4.50 -26.73
C VAL A 234 -6.04 5.77 -27.39
N PRO A 235 -5.31 6.37 -28.36
CA PRO A 235 -5.71 7.65 -28.95
C PRO A 235 -7.06 7.59 -29.71
N GLU A 236 -7.53 6.41 -30.05
CA GLU A 236 -8.85 6.15 -30.63
C GLU A 236 -9.99 6.14 -29.61
N PHE A 237 -9.72 6.34 -28.31
CA PHE A 237 -10.75 6.35 -27.26
C PHE A 237 -11.74 7.48 -27.52
N PRO A 238 -13.08 7.21 -27.63
CA PRO A 238 -14.04 8.24 -27.96
C PRO A 238 -14.11 9.31 -26.86
N ALA A 239 -14.11 10.58 -27.26
CA ALA A 239 -14.04 11.70 -26.31
C ALA A 239 -15.24 11.77 -25.35
N LYS A 240 -16.42 11.35 -25.78
CA LYS A 240 -17.61 11.31 -24.91
C LYS A 240 -17.42 10.29 -23.80
N GLU A 241 -17.03 9.07 -24.14
CA GLU A 241 -16.83 7.96 -23.20
C GLU A 241 -15.63 8.22 -22.27
N ALA A 242 -14.60 8.93 -22.75
CA ALA A 242 -13.49 9.39 -21.91
C ALA A 242 -14.00 10.36 -20.82
N ASN A 243 -14.82 11.34 -21.19
CA ASN A 243 -15.42 12.28 -20.23
C ASN A 243 -16.36 11.60 -19.24
N GLU A 244 -17.13 10.59 -19.68
CA GLU A 244 -18.01 9.81 -18.81
C GLU A 244 -17.20 8.98 -17.79
N LEU A 245 -16.12 8.34 -18.24
CA LEU A 245 -15.19 7.61 -17.36
C LEU A 245 -14.53 8.55 -16.34
N GLU A 246 -13.95 9.66 -16.80
CA GLU A 246 -13.34 10.66 -15.92
C GLU A 246 -14.35 11.23 -14.91
N HIS A 247 -15.61 11.43 -15.33
CA HIS A 247 -16.67 11.84 -14.42
C HIS A 247 -16.92 10.79 -13.31
N CYS A 248 -16.99 9.50 -13.65
CA CYS A 248 -17.14 8.46 -12.64
C CYS A 248 -16.00 8.50 -11.62
N ILE A 249 -14.75 8.66 -12.08
CA ILE A 249 -13.58 8.79 -11.19
C ILE A 249 -13.68 10.06 -10.30
N LEU A 250 -14.02 11.22 -10.89
CA LEU A 250 -14.13 12.48 -10.15
C LEU A 250 -15.28 12.49 -9.13
N ALA A 251 -16.27 11.63 -9.30
CA ALA A 251 -17.50 11.62 -8.51
C ALA A 251 -17.63 10.43 -7.55
N HIS A 252 -16.69 9.48 -7.53
CA HIS A 252 -16.86 8.20 -6.82
C HIS A 252 -16.95 8.32 -5.28
N HIS A 253 -16.49 9.42 -4.68
CA HIS A 253 -16.75 9.70 -3.26
C HIS A 253 -18.16 10.25 -2.98
N GLY A 254 -18.95 10.53 -4.03
CA GLY A 254 -20.34 10.93 -3.96
C GLY A 254 -20.52 12.41 -3.57
N GLU A 255 -20.31 12.76 -2.33
CA GLU A 255 -20.53 14.12 -1.82
C GLU A 255 -19.25 14.97 -1.79
N LEU A 256 -19.41 16.30 -2.00
CA LEU A 256 -18.28 17.25 -1.94
C LEU A 256 -17.60 17.26 -0.56
N GLU A 257 -18.37 16.99 0.51
CA GLU A 257 -17.89 16.91 1.89
C GLU A 257 -16.92 15.74 2.10
N TYR A 258 -17.02 14.70 1.26
CA TYR A 258 -16.11 13.53 1.29
C TYR A 258 -14.91 13.69 0.34
N GLY A 259 -14.68 14.92 -0.16
CA GLY A 259 -13.55 15.23 -1.02
C GLY A 259 -13.80 14.97 -2.51
N SER A 260 -15.02 14.63 -2.91
CA SER A 260 -15.35 14.45 -4.32
C SER A 260 -15.28 15.79 -5.07
N PRO A 261 -14.47 15.94 -6.12
CA PRO A 261 -14.45 17.16 -6.92
C PRO A 261 -15.76 17.45 -7.68
N LYS A 262 -16.58 16.43 -7.90
CA LYS A 262 -17.87 16.49 -8.59
C LYS A 262 -18.91 15.61 -7.90
N LYS A 263 -20.19 16.05 -7.95
CA LYS A 263 -21.31 15.18 -7.59
C LYS A 263 -21.63 14.22 -8.75
N PRO A 264 -22.05 12.98 -8.45
CA PRO A 264 -22.46 12.04 -9.48
C PRO A 264 -23.58 12.60 -10.36
N ALA A 265 -23.41 12.51 -11.68
CA ALA A 265 -24.38 12.92 -12.68
C ALA A 265 -24.70 11.80 -13.70
N LEU A 266 -23.99 10.68 -13.62
CA LEU A 266 -24.25 9.45 -14.38
C LEU A 266 -24.73 8.36 -13.43
N ILE A 267 -25.55 7.44 -13.93
CA ILE A 267 -26.04 6.31 -13.14
C ILE A 267 -24.89 5.37 -12.74
N GLU A 268 -23.89 5.22 -13.59
CA GLU A 268 -22.67 4.46 -13.31
C GLU A 268 -21.80 5.11 -12.21
N ALA A 269 -21.87 6.42 -12.05
CA ALA A 269 -21.18 7.13 -10.96
C ALA A 269 -21.92 7.06 -9.62
N LEU A 270 -23.19 6.59 -9.63
CA LEU A 270 -24.01 6.35 -8.43
C LEU A 270 -23.96 4.89 -7.97
N ALA A 271 -23.62 3.97 -8.87
CA ALA A 271 -23.54 2.53 -8.59
C ALA A 271 -22.28 2.15 -7.84
#